data_1787a4969287d34504405f2e795f5586
#
_entry.id   1787a4969287d34504405f2e795f5586
#
_cell.length_a   1.000
_cell.length_b   1.000
_cell.length_c   1.000
_cell.angle_alpha   90.00
_cell.angle_beta   90.00
_cell.angle_gamma   90.00
#
_symmetry.space_group_name_H-M   'P 1'
#
loop_
_entity.id
_entity.type
_entity.pdbx_description
1 polymer ?
#
loop_
_entity_poly.entity_id
_entity_poly.type
_entity_poly.pdbx_seq_one_letter_code
_entity_poly.pdbx_strand_id
1 'polypeptide(L)'
;MPLCEKISHLGERYRLLVVPGGGAFADQVRDVYRRYKLNETAAHRMALLAMDQYGYVLNHLISGSCLTADLRAASNAAKSRRIGILLPSSLVFRADPLPHSWQVTSDTIAAWIAHSAHCRRLVLLKNVDGLMSSAAADSSDLIPELTAAQLAQHVGGVDEHLSRYLCSVNLEAWIVNGLHPERLSELLEANHTTGTRIKS
;
A
#
# COMPACT_ATOMS: atom_id res chain seq x y z
N MET A 1 -0.60 18.85 3.43
CA MET A 1 -1.42 18.13 2.43
C MET A 1 -2.53 17.38 3.17
N PRO A 2 -3.81 17.48 2.75
CA PRO A 2 -4.96 17.01 3.55
C PRO A 2 -4.87 15.57 4.04
N LEU A 3 -4.38 14.63 3.18
CA LEU A 3 -4.24 13.22 3.59
C LEU A 3 -3.19 13.03 4.68
N CYS A 4 -2.03 13.69 4.60
CA CYS A 4 -0.99 13.58 5.63
C CYS A 4 -1.44 14.14 6.98
N GLU A 5 -2.16 15.27 6.98
CA GLU A 5 -2.79 15.85 8.17
C GLU A 5 -3.84 14.91 8.77
N LYS A 6 -4.66 14.30 7.91
CA LYS A 6 -5.65 13.31 8.34
C LYS A 6 -4.99 12.08 8.97
N ILE A 7 -3.92 11.55 8.36
CA ILE A 7 -3.15 10.43 8.92
C ILE A 7 -2.55 10.82 10.27
N SER A 8 -2.01 12.04 10.41
CA SER A 8 -1.46 12.55 11.67
C SER A 8 -2.51 12.49 12.80
N HIS A 9 -3.70 13.06 12.58
CA HIS A 9 -4.79 13.04 13.57
C HIS A 9 -5.28 11.61 13.89
N LEU A 10 -5.38 10.75 12.86
CA LEU A 10 -5.82 9.36 13.07
C LEU A 10 -4.78 8.55 13.86
N GLY A 11 -3.49 8.85 13.72
CA GLY A 11 -2.41 8.20 14.47
C GLY A 11 -2.50 8.41 15.98
N GLU A 12 -3.13 9.51 16.45
CA GLU A 12 -3.38 9.76 17.87
C GLU A 12 -4.41 8.77 18.47
N ARG A 13 -5.31 8.22 17.64
CA ARG A 13 -6.41 7.34 18.05
C ARG A 13 -6.20 5.89 17.64
N TYR A 14 -5.61 5.65 16.47
CA TYR A 14 -5.43 4.33 15.87
C TYR A 14 -3.94 3.97 15.78
N ARG A 15 -3.66 2.66 15.80
CA ARG A 15 -2.32 2.14 15.58
C ARG A 15 -2.08 2.05 14.08
N LEU A 16 -1.33 3.00 13.53
CA LEU A 16 -1.04 3.10 12.11
C LEU A 16 0.41 2.74 11.80
N LEU A 17 0.57 1.84 10.84
CA LEU A 17 1.83 1.55 10.16
C LEU A 17 1.69 2.04 8.72
N VAL A 18 2.58 2.91 8.29
CA VAL A 18 2.59 3.43 6.92
C VAL A 18 3.71 2.75 6.14
N VAL A 19 3.33 2.17 4.99
CA VAL A 19 4.27 1.67 3.98
C VAL A 19 4.19 2.61 2.78
N PRO A 20 5.30 3.30 2.44
CA PRO A 20 5.29 4.22 1.31
C PRO A 20 5.12 3.46 -0.02
N GLY A 21 4.42 4.05 -0.97
CA GLY A 21 4.55 3.66 -2.38
C GLY A 21 5.78 4.29 -3.01
N GLY A 22 6.11 3.91 -4.25
CA GLY A 22 7.29 4.47 -4.92
C GLY A 22 7.09 5.89 -5.48
N GLY A 23 5.84 6.27 -5.79
CA GLY A 23 5.51 7.59 -6.34
C GLY A 23 6.36 7.95 -7.56
N ALA A 24 6.65 9.24 -7.73
CA ALA A 24 7.46 9.75 -8.83
C ALA A 24 8.89 9.15 -8.88
N PHE A 25 9.44 8.72 -7.75
CA PHE A 25 10.75 8.06 -7.72
C PHE A 25 10.70 6.69 -8.42
N ALA A 26 9.62 5.92 -8.25
CA ALA A 26 9.45 4.66 -8.96
C ALA A 26 9.18 4.85 -10.45
N ASP A 27 8.57 5.97 -10.86
CA ASP A 27 8.40 6.31 -12.27
C ASP A 27 9.76 6.54 -12.95
N GLN A 28 10.69 7.22 -12.27
CA GLN A 28 12.07 7.34 -12.74
C GLN A 28 12.76 5.98 -12.85
N VAL A 29 12.51 5.06 -11.93
CA VAL A 29 13.05 3.68 -12.04
C VAL A 29 12.50 2.97 -13.28
N ARG A 30 11.20 3.13 -13.61
CA ARG A 30 10.61 2.56 -14.84
C ARG A 30 11.28 3.11 -16.11
N ASP A 31 11.57 4.40 -16.13
CA ASP A 31 12.22 5.05 -17.28
C ASP A 31 13.67 4.55 -17.43
N VAL A 32 14.41 4.45 -16.34
CA VAL A 32 15.77 3.91 -16.31
C VAL A 32 15.77 2.43 -16.74
N TYR A 33 14.84 1.63 -16.21
CA TYR A 33 14.66 0.22 -16.59
C TYR A 33 14.50 0.06 -18.10
N ARG A 34 13.58 0.83 -18.71
CA ARG A 34 13.34 0.78 -20.16
C ARG A 34 14.55 1.26 -20.98
N ARG A 35 15.15 2.38 -20.54
CA ARG A 35 16.26 3.03 -21.26
C ARG A 35 17.52 2.17 -21.30
N TYR A 36 17.86 1.55 -20.18
CA TYR A 36 19.10 0.78 -20.04
C TYR A 36 18.87 -0.73 -20.11
N LYS A 37 17.64 -1.19 -20.37
CA LYS A 37 17.28 -2.61 -20.46
C LYS A 37 17.76 -3.40 -19.23
N LEU A 38 17.49 -2.86 -18.05
CA LEU A 38 17.89 -3.51 -16.80
C LEU A 38 17.20 -4.86 -16.66
N ASN A 39 17.79 -5.77 -15.88
CA ASN A 39 17.08 -6.97 -15.46
C ASN A 39 16.05 -6.65 -14.36
N GLU A 40 15.08 -7.54 -14.18
CA GLU A 40 13.98 -7.34 -13.23
C GLU A 40 14.46 -7.24 -11.78
N THR A 41 15.51 -7.98 -11.42
CA THR A 41 16.10 -7.90 -10.07
C THR A 41 16.66 -6.51 -9.76
N ALA A 42 17.38 -5.91 -10.70
CA ALA A 42 17.91 -4.55 -10.53
C ALA A 42 16.75 -3.54 -10.42
N ALA A 43 15.75 -3.64 -11.30
CA ALA A 43 14.58 -2.77 -11.30
C ALA A 43 13.78 -2.91 -10.01
N HIS A 44 13.53 -4.14 -9.53
CA HIS A 44 12.83 -4.42 -8.29
C HIS A 44 13.55 -3.77 -7.08
N ARG A 45 14.86 -3.94 -6.98
CA ARG A 45 15.67 -3.32 -5.92
C ARG A 45 15.64 -1.80 -5.98
N MET A 46 15.76 -1.23 -7.17
CA MET A 46 15.65 0.23 -7.35
C MET A 46 14.26 0.75 -6.97
N ALA A 47 13.18 0.02 -7.31
CA ALA A 47 11.82 0.40 -6.93
C ALA A 47 11.61 0.38 -5.40
N LEU A 48 12.21 -0.58 -4.69
CA LEU A 48 12.20 -0.60 -3.21
C LEU A 48 12.94 0.60 -2.61
N LEU A 49 14.09 0.98 -3.18
CA LEU A 49 14.81 2.20 -2.76
C LEU A 49 14.00 3.48 -3.07
N ALA A 50 13.23 3.48 -4.16
CA ALA A 50 12.31 4.57 -4.46
C ALA A 50 11.19 4.70 -3.41
N MET A 51 10.69 3.58 -2.87
CA MET A 51 9.75 3.58 -1.75
C MET A 51 10.40 4.18 -0.49
N ASP A 52 11.65 3.85 -0.21
CA ASP A 52 12.37 4.44 0.92
C ASP A 52 12.50 5.96 0.77
N GLN A 53 12.87 6.45 -0.42
CA GLN A 53 12.95 7.90 -0.69
C GLN A 53 11.61 8.57 -0.42
N TYR A 54 10.50 7.98 -0.86
CA TYR A 54 9.17 8.51 -0.61
C TYR A 54 8.80 8.46 0.88
N GLY A 55 9.34 7.49 1.63
CA GLY A 55 9.22 7.40 3.09
C GLY A 55 9.75 8.64 3.81
N TYR A 56 10.87 9.20 3.37
CA TYR A 56 11.40 10.46 3.92
C TYR A 56 10.46 11.64 3.66
N VAL A 57 9.85 11.71 2.48
CA VAL A 57 8.84 12.74 2.17
C VAL A 57 7.64 12.63 3.10
N LEU A 58 7.11 11.42 3.27
CA LEU A 58 5.97 11.19 4.17
C LEU A 58 6.31 11.51 5.63
N ASN A 59 7.51 11.15 6.10
CA ASN A 59 7.95 11.47 7.46
C ASN A 59 8.05 13.00 7.71
N HIS A 60 8.38 13.77 6.70
CA HIS A 60 8.36 15.23 6.79
C HIS A 60 6.93 15.79 6.86
N LEU A 61 5.99 15.17 6.11
CA LEU A 61 4.62 15.68 5.96
C LEU A 61 3.65 15.17 7.05
N ILE A 62 3.93 14.04 7.67
CA ILE A 62 3.07 13.42 8.68
C ILE A 62 3.61 13.73 10.08
N SER A 63 2.96 14.63 10.78
CA SER A 63 3.32 14.98 12.16
C SER A 63 3.17 13.77 13.10
N GLY A 64 4.06 13.65 14.09
CA GLY A 64 4.04 12.53 15.03
C GLY A 64 4.53 11.21 14.45
N SER A 65 5.01 11.21 13.20
CA SER A 65 5.59 10.02 12.58
C SER A 65 7.02 9.74 13.04
N CYS A 66 7.46 8.51 12.84
CA CYS A 66 8.87 8.11 12.98
C CYS A 66 9.26 7.18 11.85
N LEU A 67 10.38 7.47 11.22
CA LEU A 67 10.94 6.70 10.12
C LEU A 67 11.83 5.58 10.67
N THR A 68 11.68 4.37 10.14
CA THR A 68 12.48 3.22 10.54
C THR A 68 12.54 2.16 9.46
N ALA A 69 13.66 1.41 9.40
CA ALA A 69 13.81 0.22 8.55
C ALA A 69 13.51 -1.08 9.31
N ASP A 70 13.18 -1.01 10.61
CA ASP A 70 12.86 -2.15 11.45
C ASP A 70 11.36 -2.27 11.69
N LEU A 71 10.79 -3.43 11.32
CA LEU A 71 9.35 -3.69 11.43
C LEU A 71 8.85 -3.69 12.88
N ARG A 72 9.67 -4.17 13.83
CA ARG A 72 9.30 -4.17 15.24
C ARG A 72 9.29 -2.74 15.79
N ALA A 73 10.28 -1.93 15.40
CA ALA A 73 10.32 -0.53 15.79
C ALA A 73 9.12 0.25 15.23
N ALA A 74 8.75 0.03 13.97
CA ALA A 74 7.55 0.62 13.35
C ALA A 74 6.26 0.19 14.09
N SER A 75 6.13 -1.10 14.41
CA SER A 75 4.98 -1.62 15.16
C SER A 75 4.93 -1.08 16.60
N ASN A 76 6.08 -0.90 17.25
CA ASN A 76 6.15 -0.33 18.60
C ASN A 76 5.81 1.17 18.60
N ALA A 77 6.21 1.90 17.56
CA ALA A 77 5.79 3.29 17.38
C ALA A 77 4.26 3.39 17.31
N ALA A 78 3.62 2.54 16.53
CA ALA A 78 2.16 2.48 16.42
C ALA A 78 1.48 2.14 17.77
N LYS A 79 2.07 1.27 18.60
CA LYS A 79 1.57 0.99 19.96
C LYS A 79 1.69 2.21 20.89
N SER A 80 2.67 3.07 20.67
CA SER A 80 2.92 4.29 21.43
C SER A 80 2.22 5.52 20.86
N ARG A 81 1.19 5.33 20.05
CA ARG A 81 0.43 6.42 19.40
C ARG A 81 1.29 7.31 18.50
N ARG A 82 2.37 6.79 17.97
CA ARG A 82 3.16 7.40 16.91
C ARG A 82 2.94 6.63 15.62
N ILE A 83 3.08 7.30 14.50
CA ILE A 83 2.89 6.67 13.19
C ILE A 83 4.23 6.11 12.72
N GLY A 84 4.35 4.78 12.67
CA GLY A 84 5.54 4.14 12.11
C GLY A 84 5.55 4.24 10.59
N ILE A 85 6.55 4.90 10.00
CA ILE A 85 6.79 4.88 8.55
C ILE A 85 7.92 3.91 8.30
N LEU A 86 7.61 2.80 7.65
CA LEU A 86 8.59 1.75 7.37
C LEU A 86 9.32 2.05 6.05
N LEU A 87 10.66 2.01 6.09
CA LEU A 87 11.51 1.93 4.91
C LEU A 87 11.63 0.47 4.49
N PRO A 88 10.97 0.04 3.40
CA PRO A 88 10.81 -1.39 3.12
C PRO A 88 12.06 -2.05 2.54
N SER A 89 12.98 -1.31 1.93
CA SER A 89 14.04 -1.88 1.10
C SER A 89 14.89 -2.92 1.84
N SER A 90 15.44 -2.55 3.01
CA SER A 90 16.34 -3.45 3.75
C SER A 90 15.62 -4.68 4.31
N LEU A 91 14.34 -4.57 4.66
CA LEU A 91 13.52 -5.69 5.11
C LEU A 91 13.25 -6.67 3.96
N VAL A 92 12.81 -6.14 2.81
CA VAL A 92 12.50 -6.94 1.62
C VAL A 92 13.78 -7.55 1.02
N PHE A 93 14.91 -6.81 0.97
CA PHE A 93 16.18 -7.37 0.49
C PHE A 93 16.67 -8.55 1.32
N ARG A 94 16.44 -8.51 2.63
CA ARG A 94 16.87 -9.59 3.54
C ARG A 94 15.97 -10.80 3.46
N ALA A 95 14.66 -10.59 3.39
CA ALA A 95 13.68 -11.67 3.40
C ALA A 95 13.45 -12.29 2.03
N ASP A 96 13.63 -11.50 0.97
CA ASP A 96 13.42 -11.84 -0.44
C ASP A 96 12.12 -12.64 -0.70
N PRO A 97 10.97 -12.15 -0.23
CA PRO A 97 9.77 -12.97 -0.10
C PRO A 97 8.90 -13.00 -1.36
N LEU A 98 9.19 -12.15 -2.34
CA LEU A 98 8.33 -11.89 -3.49
C LEU A 98 9.11 -12.01 -4.81
N PRO A 99 8.46 -12.40 -5.91
CA PRO A 99 9.11 -12.42 -7.22
C PRO A 99 9.62 -11.04 -7.63
N HIS A 100 10.81 -11.01 -8.25
CA HIS A 100 11.35 -9.79 -8.86
C HIS A 100 10.71 -9.59 -10.22
N SER A 101 9.63 -8.85 -10.27
CA SER A 101 8.86 -8.60 -11.48
C SER A 101 8.03 -7.33 -11.31
N TRP A 102 7.66 -6.68 -12.42
CA TRP A 102 6.74 -5.55 -12.41
C TRP A 102 5.29 -5.94 -12.12
N GLN A 103 4.98 -7.24 -12.04
CA GLN A 103 3.70 -7.74 -11.52
C GLN A 103 3.60 -7.60 -9.99
N VAL A 104 4.74 -7.37 -9.32
CA VAL A 104 4.85 -7.07 -7.89
C VAL A 104 5.22 -5.60 -7.74
N THR A 105 4.34 -4.81 -7.16
CA THR A 105 4.61 -3.41 -6.86
C THR A 105 4.44 -3.13 -5.36
N SER A 106 4.30 -1.87 -5.01
CA SER A 106 4.08 -1.45 -3.63
C SER A 106 2.84 -2.07 -2.98
N ASP A 107 1.84 -2.49 -3.76
CA ASP A 107 0.60 -3.06 -3.22
C ASP A 107 0.86 -4.43 -2.58
N THR A 108 1.47 -5.36 -3.33
CA THR A 108 1.86 -6.68 -2.78
C THR A 108 2.94 -6.55 -1.72
N ILE A 109 3.91 -5.64 -1.86
CA ILE A 109 4.92 -5.37 -0.83
C ILE A 109 4.25 -4.92 0.47
N ALA A 110 3.28 -3.99 0.41
CA ALA A 110 2.53 -3.53 1.56
C ALA A 110 1.68 -4.66 2.18
N ALA A 111 1.10 -5.54 1.37
CA ALA A 111 0.36 -6.71 1.86
C ALA A 111 1.27 -7.68 2.62
N TRP A 112 2.46 -7.98 2.07
CA TRP A 112 3.45 -8.82 2.76
C TRP A 112 3.92 -8.20 4.09
N ILE A 113 4.18 -6.90 4.12
CA ILE A 113 4.55 -6.18 5.33
C ILE A 113 3.42 -6.19 6.36
N ALA A 114 2.18 -5.92 5.93
CA ALA A 114 1.00 -5.92 6.80
C ALA A 114 0.78 -7.29 7.44
N HIS A 115 0.90 -8.37 6.66
CA HIS A 115 0.84 -9.74 7.17
C HIS A 115 1.98 -10.03 8.15
N SER A 116 3.22 -9.69 7.82
CA SER A 116 4.41 -9.88 8.68
C SER A 116 4.34 -9.06 9.98
N ALA A 117 3.66 -7.92 9.97
CA ALA A 117 3.39 -7.08 11.14
C ALA A 117 2.15 -7.51 11.94
N HIS A 118 1.46 -8.57 11.52
CA HIS A 118 0.18 -9.01 12.09
C HIS A 118 -0.87 -7.88 12.14
N CYS A 119 -0.92 -7.07 11.08
CA CYS A 119 -1.94 -6.04 10.94
C CYS A 119 -3.31 -6.69 10.73
N ARG A 120 -4.34 -6.08 11.32
CA ARG A 120 -5.72 -6.52 11.14
C ARG A 120 -6.21 -6.27 9.72
N ARG A 121 -5.73 -5.18 9.10
CA ARG A 121 -6.24 -4.67 7.82
C ARG A 121 -5.14 -3.96 7.05
N LEU A 122 -5.14 -4.11 5.74
CA LEU A 122 -4.39 -3.30 4.79
C LEU A 122 -5.32 -2.26 4.16
N VAL A 123 -4.89 -1.01 4.06
CA VAL A 123 -5.59 0.04 3.30
C VAL A 123 -4.66 0.56 2.21
N LEU A 124 -4.99 0.28 0.97
CA LEU A 124 -4.31 0.81 -0.22
C LEU A 124 -4.93 2.17 -0.57
N LEU A 125 -4.20 3.24 -0.29
CA LEU A 125 -4.61 4.60 -0.64
C LEU A 125 -4.22 4.88 -2.08
N LYS A 126 -5.20 4.98 -2.95
CA LYS A 126 -5.05 5.18 -4.40
C LYS A 126 -5.65 6.53 -4.82
N ASN A 127 -5.57 6.85 -6.12
CA ASN A 127 -6.22 8.00 -6.75
C ASN A 127 -7.53 7.63 -7.47
N VAL A 128 -8.09 6.48 -7.14
CA VAL A 128 -9.35 5.95 -7.67
C VAL A 128 -10.29 5.59 -6.53
N ASP A 129 -11.59 5.63 -6.77
CA ASP A 129 -12.60 5.37 -5.74
C ASP A 129 -12.66 3.90 -5.29
N GLY A 130 -12.06 3.01 -6.03
CA GLY A 130 -12.01 1.57 -5.83
C GLY A 130 -11.87 0.87 -7.16
N LEU A 131 -12.22 -0.40 -7.22
CA LEU A 131 -12.27 -1.17 -8.46
C LEU A 131 -13.63 -0.95 -9.15
N MET A 132 -13.60 -0.81 -10.47
CA MET A 132 -14.79 -0.57 -11.27
C MET A 132 -15.18 -1.85 -12.02
N SER A 133 -16.47 -2.13 -12.14
CA SER A 133 -16.92 -3.24 -12.97
C SER A 133 -16.54 -2.99 -14.44
N SER A 134 -16.03 -4.00 -15.14
CA SER A 134 -15.66 -3.90 -16.57
C SER A 134 -16.89 -3.95 -17.51
N ALA A 135 -18.10 -3.75 -17.00
CA ALA A 135 -19.30 -3.74 -17.79
C ALA A 135 -19.34 -2.51 -18.69
N ALA A 136 -19.54 -2.75 -19.98
CA ALA A 136 -19.74 -1.86 -21.12
C ALA A 136 -19.68 -0.34 -20.88
N ALA A 137 -19.08 0.36 -21.80
CA ALA A 137 -18.62 1.74 -21.85
C ALA A 137 -19.51 2.88 -21.26
N ASP A 138 -20.69 2.62 -20.75
CA ASP A 138 -21.64 3.65 -20.29
C ASP A 138 -21.99 3.65 -18.80
N SER A 139 -21.60 2.63 -18.03
CA SER A 139 -21.75 2.65 -16.55
C SER A 139 -20.74 1.71 -15.88
N SER A 140 -19.59 2.24 -15.51
CA SER A 140 -18.67 1.53 -14.64
C SER A 140 -19.09 1.74 -13.19
N ASP A 141 -19.77 0.75 -12.61
CA ASP A 141 -20.16 0.81 -11.20
C ASP A 141 -18.99 0.41 -10.30
N LEU A 142 -18.85 1.09 -9.19
CA LEU A 142 -17.90 0.75 -8.15
C LEU A 142 -18.23 -0.65 -7.59
N ILE A 143 -17.24 -1.53 -7.56
CA ILE A 143 -17.34 -2.82 -6.89
C ILE A 143 -17.11 -2.60 -5.38
N PRO A 144 -18.15 -2.70 -4.54
CA PRO A 144 -18.00 -2.40 -3.12
C PRO A 144 -17.22 -3.48 -2.37
N GLU A 145 -17.33 -4.73 -2.82
CA GLU A 145 -16.72 -5.89 -2.17
C GLU A 145 -16.46 -7.01 -3.16
N LEU A 146 -15.32 -7.71 -2.98
CA LEU A 146 -14.97 -8.92 -3.71
C LEU A 146 -14.03 -9.80 -2.86
N THR A 147 -13.85 -11.05 -3.28
CA THR A 147 -12.85 -11.95 -2.68
C THR A 147 -11.48 -11.77 -3.37
N ALA A 148 -10.41 -12.20 -2.68
CA ALA A 148 -9.08 -12.23 -3.28
C ALA A 148 -9.04 -13.09 -4.57
N ALA A 149 -9.82 -14.18 -4.63
CA ALA A 149 -9.94 -15.00 -5.83
C ALA A 149 -10.63 -14.27 -6.99
N GLN A 150 -11.68 -13.49 -6.72
CA GLN A 150 -12.33 -12.65 -7.72
C GLN A 150 -11.43 -11.52 -8.21
N LEU A 151 -10.59 -10.98 -7.33
CA LEU A 151 -9.60 -9.96 -7.70
C LEU A 151 -8.65 -10.45 -8.80
N ALA A 152 -8.32 -11.75 -8.85
CA ALA A 152 -7.46 -12.34 -9.88
C ALA A 152 -8.04 -12.22 -11.30
N GLN A 153 -9.36 -12.03 -11.43
CA GLN A 153 -10.06 -11.85 -12.70
C GLN A 153 -10.23 -10.38 -13.08
N HIS A 154 -9.83 -9.46 -12.17
CA HIS A 154 -9.96 -8.03 -12.38
C HIS A 154 -8.65 -7.44 -12.94
N VAL A 155 -8.77 -6.52 -13.90
CA VAL A 155 -7.63 -5.86 -14.53
C VAL A 155 -7.53 -4.42 -14.06
N GLY A 156 -6.36 -4.05 -13.52
CA GLY A 156 -6.06 -2.68 -13.10
C GLY A 156 -6.44 -2.37 -11.65
N GLY A 157 -6.10 -1.16 -11.22
CA GLY A 157 -6.33 -0.66 -9.86
C GLY A 157 -5.30 -1.11 -8.83
N VAL A 158 -4.82 -2.33 -8.91
CA VAL A 158 -3.76 -2.92 -8.05
C VAL A 158 -2.80 -3.76 -8.90
N ASP A 159 -1.69 -4.18 -8.31
CA ASP A 159 -0.76 -5.05 -9.01
C ASP A 159 -1.29 -6.51 -9.14
N GLU A 160 -0.84 -7.20 -10.19
CA GLU A 160 -1.37 -8.52 -10.56
C GLU A 160 -1.06 -9.60 -9.51
N HIS A 161 0.00 -9.45 -8.73
CA HIS A 161 0.41 -10.44 -7.75
C HIS A 161 -0.39 -10.34 -6.44
N LEU A 162 -1.00 -9.19 -6.17
CA LEU A 162 -1.73 -8.92 -4.92
C LEU A 162 -2.83 -9.97 -4.65
N SER A 163 -3.61 -10.34 -5.69
CA SER A 163 -4.68 -11.33 -5.55
C SER A 163 -4.14 -12.68 -5.07
N ARG A 164 -3.06 -13.15 -5.72
CA ARG A 164 -2.40 -14.42 -5.35
C ARG A 164 -1.87 -14.37 -3.93
N TYR A 165 -1.26 -13.24 -3.54
CA TYR A 165 -0.75 -13.07 -2.19
C TYR A 165 -1.88 -13.09 -1.15
N LEU A 166 -2.95 -12.33 -1.36
CA LEU A 166 -4.11 -12.28 -0.45
C LEU A 166 -4.82 -13.63 -0.33
N CYS A 167 -4.90 -14.43 -1.40
CA CYS A 167 -5.42 -15.81 -1.32
C CYS A 167 -4.58 -16.74 -0.41
N SER A 168 -3.31 -16.43 -0.20
CA SER A 168 -2.40 -17.26 0.61
C SER A 168 -2.34 -16.86 2.08
N VAL A 169 -2.92 -15.71 2.44
CA VAL A 169 -2.87 -15.15 3.81
C VAL A 169 -4.26 -14.68 4.26
N ASN A 170 -4.46 -14.67 5.58
CA ASN A 170 -5.69 -14.11 6.16
C ASN A 170 -5.49 -12.61 6.45
N LEU A 171 -5.71 -11.77 5.44
CA LEU A 171 -5.54 -10.32 5.55
C LEU A 171 -6.65 -9.60 4.76
N GLU A 172 -7.53 -8.92 5.46
CA GLU A 172 -8.50 -8.02 4.83
C GLU A 172 -7.78 -6.82 4.19
N ALA A 173 -8.11 -6.50 2.94
CA ALA A 173 -7.58 -5.33 2.26
C ALA A 173 -8.70 -4.40 1.78
N TRP A 174 -8.39 -3.11 1.67
CA TRP A 174 -9.28 -2.08 1.13
C TRP A 174 -8.54 -1.22 0.11
N ILE A 175 -9.24 -0.85 -0.94
CA ILE A 175 -8.81 0.18 -1.90
C ILE A 175 -9.67 1.41 -1.63
N VAL A 176 -9.03 2.51 -1.25
CA VAL A 176 -9.68 3.76 -0.85
C VAL A 176 -9.03 4.93 -1.56
N ASN A 177 -9.83 5.89 -2.02
CA ASN A 177 -9.33 7.08 -2.67
C ASN A 177 -8.67 8.03 -1.66
N GLY A 178 -7.35 8.14 -1.71
CA GLY A 178 -6.56 9.03 -0.85
C GLY A 178 -6.73 10.53 -1.15
N LEU A 179 -7.37 10.90 -2.27
CA LEU A 179 -7.75 12.28 -2.57
C LEU A 179 -8.97 12.74 -1.74
N HIS A 180 -9.65 11.78 -1.09
CA HIS A 180 -10.77 11.96 -0.18
C HIS A 180 -10.38 11.47 1.23
N PRO A 181 -9.59 12.24 2.00
CA PRO A 181 -9.04 11.81 3.29
C PRO A 181 -10.07 11.43 4.35
N GLU A 182 -11.30 11.95 4.25
CA GLU A 182 -12.44 11.62 5.11
C GLU A 182 -12.79 10.13 5.05
N ARG A 183 -12.63 9.49 3.89
CA ARG A 183 -12.91 8.07 3.70
C ARG A 183 -12.05 7.16 4.57
N LEU A 184 -10.79 7.56 4.83
CA LEU A 184 -9.94 6.83 5.77
C LEU A 184 -10.48 6.90 7.20
N SER A 185 -11.02 8.06 7.61
CA SER A 185 -11.68 8.21 8.92
C SER A 185 -12.91 7.33 9.03
N GLU A 186 -13.79 7.40 8.03
CA GLU A 186 -15.01 6.59 7.96
C GLU A 186 -14.68 5.09 8.08
N LEU A 187 -13.68 4.62 7.32
CA LEU A 187 -13.27 3.24 7.38
C LEU A 187 -12.77 2.82 8.76
N LEU A 188 -11.99 3.66 9.42
CA LEU A 188 -11.43 3.34 10.74
C LEU A 188 -12.48 3.46 11.87
N GLU A 189 -13.45 4.37 11.74
CA GLU A 189 -14.47 4.63 12.75
C GLU A 189 -15.69 3.72 12.58
N ALA A 190 -16.21 3.60 11.35
CA ALA A 190 -17.45 2.87 11.05
C ALA A 190 -17.20 1.49 10.41
N ASN A 191 -15.96 1.09 10.12
CA ASN A 191 -15.61 -0.11 9.35
C ASN A 191 -16.25 -0.17 7.94
N HIS A 192 -16.60 0.99 7.39
CA HIS A 192 -17.20 1.14 6.08
C HIS A 192 -16.86 2.51 5.51
N THR A 193 -16.66 2.59 4.19
CA THR A 193 -16.49 3.82 3.42
C THR A 193 -16.72 3.54 1.94
N THR A 194 -16.74 4.57 1.12
CA THR A 194 -16.66 4.44 -0.34
C THR A 194 -15.29 3.90 -0.75
N GLY A 195 -15.27 2.70 -1.30
CA GLY A 195 -14.05 1.98 -1.68
C GLY A 195 -14.37 0.55 -2.09
N THR A 196 -13.35 -0.25 -2.32
CA THR A 196 -13.48 -1.69 -2.57
C THR A 196 -12.87 -2.48 -1.42
N ARG A 197 -13.67 -3.30 -0.77
CA ARG A 197 -13.22 -4.26 0.23
C ARG A 197 -12.80 -5.57 -0.44
N ILE A 198 -11.61 -6.08 -0.11
CA ILE A 198 -11.12 -7.37 -0.58
C ILE A 198 -11.06 -8.31 0.62
N LYS A 199 -11.85 -9.38 0.56
CA LYS A 199 -11.86 -10.45 1.57
C LYS A 199 -10.88 -11.56 1.19
N SER A 200 -10.14 -12.07 2.16
CA SER A 200 -9.32 -13.27 2.00
C SER A 200 -10.17 -14.50 1.87
#